data_119b086905328ebc86a5fd3f802b619e
#
_entry.id   119b086905328ebc86a5fd3f802b619e
#
_cell.length_a   1.000
_cell.length_b   1.000
_cell.length_c   1.000
_cell.angle_alpha   90.00
_cell.angle_beta   90.00
_cell.angle_gamma   90.00
#
_symmetry.space_group_name_H-M   'P 1'
#
loop_
_entity.id
_entity.type
_entity.pdbx_description
1 polymer ?
#
loop_
_entity_poly.entity_id
_entity_poly.type
_entity_poly.pdbx_seq_one_letter_code
_entity_poly.pdbx_strand_id
1 'polypeptide(L)'
;MTYATEATQVCLARLEIAEGPKRLLHGRGGSYAGHHHVVVDWYPPYVLIGSFDGGEYSDLVGALAARSEVEGVLLQMRRGRETSAKSVMGHVPEEFLVEERSLAFRIRPYRSQNVGLFLDMAPIRDWVRERALNKKILNLFAYTCAFSVYAIAGGAEVVFNNDMSRPALDWGRDNHRIKRHDLGRVKMLPHNVFRSWRKLSKLGPYDMVICDPPTLQRGSFVAETDYGRVIKRLTSLVKPGGDLLVCLNSPFLGRQFIEDHMTRWGDRLTLQGWLRTSTDFNEANTEAGLKVGHYRNGFTDIT
;
A
#
# COMPACT_ATOMS: atom_id res chain seq x y z
N MET A 1 26.86 -20.97 -13.18
CA MET A 1 26.22 -20.29 -12.02
C MET A 1 24.73 -20.37 -12.26
N THR A 2 23.99 -21.03 -11.39
CA THR A 2 22.54 -21.20 -11.53
C THR A 2 21.82 -19.89 -11.22
N TYR A 3 20.70 -19.62 -11.88
CA TYR A 3 19.86 -18.43 -11.69
C TYR A 3 19.44 -18.21 -10.21
N ALA A 4 19.39 -19.25 -9.41
CA ALA A 4 19.16 -19.20 -7.96
C ALA A 4 20.23 -18.35 -7.22
N THR A 5 21.45 -18.32 -7.70
CA THR A 5 22.59 -17.60 -7.10
C THR A 5 22.44 -16.09 -7.26
N GLU A 6 21.94 -15.59 -8.40
CA GLU A 6 21.76 -14.16 -8.65
C GLU A 6 20.66 -13.56 -7.75
N ALA A 7 19.47 -14.19 -7.69
CA ALA A 7 18.38 -13.74 -6.82
C ALA A 7 18.79 -13.73 -5.34
N THR A 8 19.53 -14.75 -4.91
CA THR A 8 20.08 -14.84 -3.56
C THR A 8 21.03 -13.69 -3.27
N GLN A 9 21.96 -13.40 -4.17
CA GLN A 9 22.92 -12.28 -4.03
C GLN A 9 22.20 -10.94 -3.94
N VAL A 10 21.19 -10.69 -4.78
CA VAL A 10 20.38 -9.46 -4.73
C VAL A 10 19.65 -9.34 -3.37
N CYS A 11 19.05 -10.42 -2.88
CA CYS A 11 18.39 -10.41 -1.57
C CYS A 11 19.36 -10.06 -0.45
N LEU A 12 20.53 -10.71 -0.39
CA LEU A 12 21.54 -10.49 0.64
C LEU A 12 22.10 -9.07 0.61
N ALA A 13 22.45 -8.56 -0.58
CA ALA A 13 22.96 -7.19 -0.73
C ALA A 13 21.93 -6.14 -0.27
N ARG A 14 20.65 -6.34 -0.58
CA ARG A 14 19.58 -5.43 -0.15
C ARG A 14 19.26 -5.56 1.33
N LEU A 15 19.39 -6.75 1.91
CA LEU A 15 19.20 -6.99 3.33
C LEU A 15 20.28 -6.26 4.14
N GLU A 16 21.53 -6.32 3.72
CA GLU A 16 22.68 -5.68 4.39
C GLU A 16 22.52 -4.16 4.59
N ILE A 17 21.86 -3.49 3.64
CA ILE A 17 21.59 -2.04 3.68
C ILE A 17 20.16 -1.69 4.12
N ALA A 18 19.44 -2.64 4.71
CA ALA A 18 18.04 -2.44 5.07
C ALA A 18 17.91 -1.76 6.43
N GLU A 19 17.46 -0.50 6.45
CA GLU A 19 17.15 0.27 7.67
C GLU A 19 15.75 0.00 8.23
N GLY A 20 14.94 -0.84 7.56
CA GLY A 20 13.56 -1.15 7.94
C GLY A 20 12.90 -2.11 6.95
N PRO A 21 11.58 -2.26 7.01
CA PRO A 21 10.86 -3.16 6.12
C PRO A 21 10.98 -2.70 4.67
N LYS A 22 11.32 -3.63 3.79
CA LYS A 22 11.49 -3.37 2.36
C LYS A 22 11.36 -4.65 1.52
N ARG A 23 11.16 -4.50 0.22
CA ARG A 23 11.25 -5.61 -0.73
C ARG A 23 12.69 -5.89 -1.10
N LEU A 24 13.14 -7.12 -0.83
CA LEU A 24 14.48 -7.59 -1.18
C LEU A 24 14.56 -8.07 -2.63
N LEU A 25 13.49 -8.73 -3.13
CA LEU A 25 13.41 -9.18 -4.52
C LEU A 25 11.99 -8.98 -5.06
N HIS A 26 11.87 -8.23 -6.15
CA HIS A 26 10.62 -8.06 -6.89
C HIS A 26 10.67 -8.81 -8.22
N GLY A 27 10.69 -10.14 -8.17
CA GLY A 27 10.79 -10.97 -9.38
C GLY A 27 9.61 -10.77 -10.34
N ARG A 28 8.40 -10.53 -9.80
CA ARG A 28 7.19 -10.29 -10.60
C ARG A 28 7.25 -9.04 -11.48
N GLY A 29 8.13 -8.10 -11.18
CA GLY A 29 8.35 -6.91 -12.00
C GLY A 29 9.06 -7.17 -13.33
N GLY A 30 9.51 -8.40 -13.57
CA GLY A 30 10.15 -8.80 -14.82
C GLY A 30 11.60 -8.29 -15.00
N SER A 31 12.14 -7.55 -14.02
CA SER A 31 13.53 -7.04 -14.06
C SER A 31 14.57 -8.12 -13.75
N TYR A 32 14.16 -9.29 -13.28
CA TYR A 32 15.03 -10.42 -12.94
C TYR A 32 14.62 -11.64 -13.76
N ALA A 33 15.42 -11.97 -14.79
CA ALA A 33 15.14 -13.10 -15.68
C ALA A 33 14.98 -14.42 -14.92
N GLY A 34 13.95 -15.19 -15.25
CA GLY A 34 13.65 -16.46 -14.59
C GLY A 34 13.06 -16.38 -13.18
N HIS A 35 12.83 -15.19 -12.60
CA HIS A 35 12.35 -15.01 -11.21
C HIS A 35 10.95 -14.38 -11.10
N HIS A 36 10.18 -14.35 -12.20
CA HIS A 36 8.82 -13.74 -12.24
C HIS A 36 7.81 -14.41 -11.30
N HIS A 37 8.15 -15.54 -10.72
CA HIS A 37 7.30 -16.36 -9.84
C HIS A 37 7.61 -16.16 -8.34
N VAL A 38 8.53 -15.25 -7.97
CA VAL A 38 8.93 -15.04 -6.57
C VAL A 38 9.00 -13.57 -6.18
N VAL A 39 8.63 -13.29 -4.94
CA VAL A 39 8.89 -12.01 -4.27
C VAL A 39 9.46 -12.28 -2.88
N VAL A 40 10.36 -11.43 -2.41
CA VAL A 40 10.98 -11.56 -1.08
C VAL A 40 10.85 -10.23 -0.35
N ASP A 41 10.17 -10.24 0.77
CA ASP A 41 9.93 -9.08 1.61
C ASP A 41 10.65 -9.24 2.95
N TRP A 42 11.33 -8.19 3.39
CA TRP A 42 11.92 -8.06 4.70
C TRP A 42 10.96 -7.30 5.63
N TYR A 43 10.54 -7.93 6.68
CA TYR A 43 9.82 -7.35 7.82
C TYR A 43 10.62 -7.67 9.09
N PRO A 44 11.60 -6.84 9.48
CA PRO A 44 12.53 -7.17 10.57
C PRO A 44 11.84 -7.75 11.80
N PRO A 45 12.36 -8.84 12.40
CA PRO A 45 13.50 -9.65 11.99
C PRO A 45 13.14 -10.87 11.09
N TYR A 46 12.05 -10.82 10.33
CA TYR A 46 11.53 -11.94 9.54
C TYR A 46 11.56 -11.65 8.04
N VAL A 47 11.85 -12.70 7.24
CA VAL A 47 11.74 -12.66 5.78
C VAL A 47 10.49 -13.42 5.33
N LEU A 48 9.72 -12.82 4.43
CA LEU A 48 8.55 -13.42 3.81
C LEU A 48 8.83 -13.70 2.32
N ILE A 49 8.82 -14.95 1.92
CA ILE A 49 8.97 -15.38 0.53
C ILE A 49 7.58 -15.69 -0.03
N GLY A 50 7.15 -14.95 -1.04
CA GLY A 50 5.92 -15.23 -1.78
C GLY A 50 6.22 -16.04 -3.04
N SER A 51 5.80 -17.30 -3.08
CA SER A 51 5.97 -18.23 -4.19
C SER A 51 4.68 -18.32 -5.01
N PHE A 52 4.75 -18.07 -6.33
CA PHE A 52 3.63 -18.15 -7.25
C PHE A 52 3.65 -19.40 -8.13
N ASP A 53 4.77 -20.13 -8.18
CA ASP A 53 4.95 -21.41 -8.87
C ASP A 53 4.90 -22.62 -7.93
N GLY A 54 5.03 -22.38 -6.61
CA GLY A 54 5.09 -23.37 -5.56
C GLY A 54 6.51 -23.87 -5.29
N GLY A 55 7.53 -23.14 -5.73
CA GLY A 55 8.93 -23.41 -5.36
C GLY A 55 9.19 -23.21 -3.88
N GLU A 56 10.14 -23.98 -3.32
CA GLU A 56 10.52 -23.91 -1.90
C GLU A 56 11.76 -23.05 -1.65
N TYR A 57 12.53 -22.70 -2.69
CA TYR A 57 13.69 -21.78 -2.64
C TYR A 57 14.73 -22.14 -1.58
N SER A 58 15.08 -23.43 -1.43
CA SER A 58 15.96 -23.94 -0.36
C SER A 58 17.30 -23.22 -0.29
N ASP A 59 17.93 -22.91 -1.43
CA ASP A 59 19.22 -22.20 -1.47
C ASP A 59 19.11 -20.77 -0.92
N LEU A 60 18.02 -20.06 -1.25
CA LEU A 60 17.76 -18.73 -0.72
C LEU A 60 17.47 -18.79 0.78
N VAL A 61 16.66 -19.76 1.22
CA VAL A 61 16.37 -19.99 2.65
C VAL A 61 17.66 -20.28 3.42
N GLY A 62 18.54 -21.14 2.89
CA GLY A 62 19.84 -21.46 3.49
C GLY A 62 20.76 -20.24 3.60
N ALA A 63 20.80 -19.40 2.56
CA ALA A 63 21.58 -18.17 2.57
C ALA A 63 21.06 -17.13 3.56
N LEU A 64 19.73 -17.00 3.69
CA LEU A 64 19.09 -16.13 4.68
C LEU A 64 19.30 -16.64 6.12
N ALA A 65 19.29 -17.95 6.32
CA ALA A 65 19.54 -18.59 7.62
C ALA A 65 20.97 -18.34 8.14
N ALA A 66 21.91 -18.04 7.26
CA ALA A 66 23.29 -17.71 7.64
C ALA A 66 23.45 -16.25 8.14
N ARG A 67 22.38 -15.42 8.08
CA ARG A 67 22.40 -14.02 8.48
C ARG A 67 21.87 -13.89 9.91
N SER A 68 22.69 -13.31 10.80
CA SER A 68 22.36 -13.18 12.23
C SER A 68 21.16 -12.28 12.51
N GLU A 69 20.85 -11.34 11.61
CA GLU A 69 19.70 -10.44 11.68
C GLU A 69 18.37 -11.12 11.32
N VAL A 70 18.40 -12.31 10.70
CA VAL A 70 17.19 -13.05 10.26
C VAL A 70 16.82 -14.12 11.29
N GLU A 71 15.75 -13.89 12.04
CA GLU A 71 15.26 -14.82 13.07
C GLU A 71 14.31 -15.88 12.50
N GLY A 72 13.71 -15.62 11.34
CA GLY A 72 12.83 -16.60 10.70
C GLY A 72 12.48 -16.27 9.26
N VAL A 73 12.18 -17.32 8.49
CA VAL A 73 11.72 -17.22 7.10
C VAL A 73 10.37 -17.91 6.97
N LEU A 74 9.39 -17.16 6.46
CA LEU A 74 8.07 -17.65 6.12
C LEU A 74 7.94 -17.80 4.60
N LEU A 75 7.48 -18.97 4.17
CA LEU A 75 7.11 -19.21 2.78
C LEU A 75 5.59 -19.15 2.62
N GLN A 76 5.11 -18.20 1.82
CA GLN A 76 3.72 -18.11 1.40
C GLN A 76 3.56 -18.69 -0.01
N MET A 77 2.81 -19.78 -0.12
CA MET A 77 2.40 -20.36 -1.41
C MET A 77 1.16 -19.61 -1.90
N ARG A 78 1.27 -18.92 -3.06
CA ARG A 78 0.23 -18.08 -3.65
C ARG A 78 -0.26 -18.71 -4.95
N ARG A 79 -0.98 -19.85 -4.85
CA ARG A 79 -1.53 -20.55 -6.02
C ARG A 79 -3.03 -20.28 -6.16
N GLY A 80 -3.40 -19.60 -7.23
CA GLY A 80 -4.81 -19.34 -7.53
C GLY A 80 -5.50 -18.53 -6.43
N ARG A 81 -6.49 -19.13 -5.76
CA ARG A 81 -7.28 -18.50 -4.69
C ARG A 81 -6.78 -18.83 -3.29
N GLU A 82 -5.97 -19.85 -3.16
CA GLU A 82 -5.50 -20.34 -1.88
C GLU A 82 -4.13 -19.74 -1.57
N THR A 83 -3.99 -19.27 -0.35
CA THR A 83 -2.72 -18.86 0.21
C THR A 83 -2.48 -19.73 1.43
N SER A 84 -1.40 -20.51 1.41
CA SER A 84 -0.90 -21.21 2.58
C SER A 84 0.44 -20.62 2.98
N ALA A 85 0.76 -20.65 4.26
CA ALA A 85 2.00 -20.11 4.78
C ALA A 85 2.59 -21.06 5.80
N LYS A 86 3.91 -21.29 5.73
CA LYS A 86 4.67 -22.11 6.68
C LYS A 86 6.00 -21.44 7.03
N SER A 87 6.43 -21.49 8.30
CA SER A 87 7.82 -21.21 8.65
C SER A 87 8.71 -22.30 8.07
N VAL A 88 9.70 -21.90 7.29
CA VAL A 88 10.68 -22.82 6.66
C VAL A 88 12.06 -22.71 7.31
N MET A 89 12.28 -21.67 8.11
CA MET A 89 13.44 -21.48 8.97
C MET A 89 13.03 -20.68 10.21
N GLY A 90 13.54 -21.05 11.38
CA GLY A 90 13.20 -20.43 12.65
C GLY A 90 11.69 -20.52 12.96
N HIS A 91 11.21 -19.60 13.77
CA HIS A 91 9.78 -19.47 14.09
C HIS A 91 9.30 -18.06 13.77
N VAL A 92 8.43 -17.92 12.76
CA VAL A 92 7.77 -16.64 12.48
C VAL A 92 6.44 -16.63 13.24
N PRO A 93 6.19 -15.65 14.13
CA PRO A 93 4.94 -15.57 14.89
C PRO A 93 3.74 -15.32 13.98
N GLU A 94 2.54 -15.72 14.44
CA GLU A 94 1.27 -15.40 13.74
C GLU A 94 1.04 -13.88 13.64
N GLU A 95 1.63 -13.12 14.57
CA GLU A 95 1.53 -11.69 14.64
C GLU A 95 2.80 -11.10 15.27
N PHE A 96 3.34 -10.04 14.65
CA PHE A 96 4.48 -9.30 15.19
C PHE A 96 4.39 -7.82 14.79
N LEU A 97 5.25 -6.99 15.39
CA LEU A 97 5.35 -5.58 15.05
C LEU A 97 6.57 -5.33 14.20
N VAL A 98 6.43 -4.42 13.24
CA VAL A 98 7.53 -3.90 12.44
C VAL A 98 7.53 -2.38 12.53
N GLU A 99 8.71 -1.77 12.54
CA GLU A 99 8.85 -0.32 12.53
C GLU A 99 9.25 0.17 11.13
N GLU A 100 8.44 1.07 10.57
CA GLU A 100 8.73 1.80 9.34
C GLU A 100 8.79 3.30 9.67
N ARG A 101 9.96 3.93 9.49
CA ARG A 101 10.12 5.38 9.73
C ARG A 101 9.64 5.85 11.11
N SER A 102 10.01 5.13 12.16
CA SER A 102 9.58 5.34 13.55
C SER A 102 8.09 5.11 13.84
N LEU A 103 7.32 4.59 12.90
CA LEU A 103 5.92 4.20 13.08
C LEU A 103 5.80 2.68 13.09
N ALA A 104 5.10 2.14 14.09
CA ALA A 104 4.98 0.70 14.24
C ALA A 104 3.68 0.17 13.64
N PHE A 105 3.78 -0.96 12.96
CA PHE A 105 2.69 -1.66 12.30
C PHE A 105 2.63 -3.11 12.71
N ARG A 106 1.44 -3.62 12.93
CA ARG A 106 1.16 -5.02 13.19
C ARG A 106 1.15 -5.80 11.89
N ILE A 107 1.91 -6.89 11.82
CA ILE A 107 2.01 -7.79 10.67
C ILE A 107 1.38 -9.13 11.04
N ARG A 108 0.57 -9.70 10.14
CA ARG A 108 -0.13 -11.00 10.28
C ARG A 108 0.12 -11.87 9.07
N PRO A 109 1.26 -12.54 8.97
CA PRO A 109 1.73 -13.13 7.73
C PRO A 109 1.03 -14.44 7.33
N TYR A 110 0.28 -15.08 8.24
CA TYR A 110 -0.41 -16.34 7.96
C TYR A 110 -1.85 -16.20 7.47
N ARG A 111 -2.49 -15.06 7.71
CA ARG A 111 -3.94 -14.92 7.49
C ARG A 111 -4.35 -14.71 6.04
N SER A 112 -3.50 -14.03 5.27
CA SER A 112 -3.80 -13.70 3.88
C SER A 112 -2.53 -13.31 3.13
N GLN A 113 -2.65 -13.17 1.81
CA GLN A 113 -1.56 -12.66 0.97
C GLN A 113 -1.07 -11.28 1.44
N ASN A 114 -2.00 -10.41 1.85
CA ASN A 114 -1.69 -9.07 2.33
C ASN A 114 -1.47 -9.11 3.84
N VAL A 115 -0.27 -8.82 4.28
CA VAL A 115 0.20 -9.06 5.65
C VAL A 115 0.01 -7.87 6.60
N GLY A 116 -0.55 -6.75 6.11
CA GLY A 116 -0.91 -5.58 6.94
C GLY A 116 -0.21 -4.28 6.56
N LEU A 117 0.90 -4.32 5.83
CA LEU A 117 1.62 -3.13 5.38
C LEU A 117 2.10 -3.32 3.94
N PHE A 118 1.75 -2.41 3.05
CA PHE A 118 2.21 -2.37 1.67
C PHE A 118 3.50 -1.57 1.58
N LEU A 119 4.62 -2.24 1.25
CA LEU A 119 5.96 -1.65 1.26
C LEU A 119 6.20 -0.68 0.08
N ASP A 120 5.52 -0.89 -1.04
CA ASP A 120 5.60 -0.03 -2.23
C ASP A 120 5.08 1.39 -1.99
N MET A 121 4.19 1.56 -1.02
CA MET A 121 3.58 2.84 -0.64
C MET A 121 4.38 3.65 0.39
N ALA A 122 5.53 3.18 0.87
CA ALA A 122 6.29 3.88 1.92
C ALA A 122 6.63 5.35 1.57
N PRO A 123 7.15 5.70 0.36
CA PRO A 123 7.42 7.09 -0.01
C PRO A 123 6.15 7.95 -0.08
N ILE A 124 5.02 7.35 -0.46
CA ILE A 124 3.73 8.06 -0.55
C ILE A 124 3.19 8.35 0.86
N ARG A 125 3.38 7.44 1.80
CA ARG A 125 3.04 7.68 3.21
C ARG A 125 3.87 8.82 3.81
N ASP A 126 5.17 8.90 3.50
CA ASP A 126 6.04 10.02 3.89
C ASP A 126 5.51 11.33 3.31
N TRP A 127 5.18 11.37 2.03
CA TRP A 127 4.61 12.53 1.36
C TRP A 127 3.31 13.03 2.04
N VAL A 128 2.44 12.09 2.46
CA VAL A 128 1.21 12.39 3.22
C VAL A 128 1.57 12.97 4.59
N ARG A 129 2.51 12.35 5.34
CA ARG A 129 2.94 12.80 6.67
C ARG A 129 3.44 14.24 6.66
N GLU A 130 4.30 14.57 5.69
CA GLU A 130 4.88 15.91 5.55
C GLU A 130 3.84 17.01 5.31
N ARG A 131 2.67 16.64 4.74
CA ARG A 131 1.62 17.60 4.34
C ARG A 131 0.36 17.53 5.18
N ALA A 132 0.36 16.71 6.24
CA ALA A 132 -0.85 16.42 7.01
C ALA A 132 -1.18 17.47 8.09
N LEU A 133 -0.25 18.35 8.45
CA LEU A 133 -0.42 19.29 9.57
C LEU A 133 -1.73 20.08 9.46
N ASN A 134 -2.56 20.02 10.50
CA ASN A 134 -3.88 20.68 10.62
C ASN A 134 -4.86 20.36 9.49
N LYS A 135 -4.65 19.26 8.76
CA LYS A 135 -5.54 18.86 7.66
C LYS A 135 -6.61 17.88 8.10
N LYS A 136 -7.79 18.03 7.52
CA LYS A 136 -8.88 17.09 7.50
C LYS A 136 -8.72 16.16 6.31
N ILE A 137 -8.47 14.89 6.55
CA ILE A 137 -8.07 13.93 5.53
C ILE A 137 -9.12 12.82 5.36
N LEU A 138 -9.41 12.46 4.12
CA LEU A 138 -10.21 11.27 3.76
C LEU A 138 -9.29 10.21 3.14
N ASN A 139 -9.26 9.04 3.76
CA ASN A 139 -8.54 7.86 3.30
C ASN A 139 -9.55 6.82 2.83
N LEU A 140 -9.70 6.66 1.53
CA LEU A 140 -10.60 5.70 0.89
C LEU A 140 -9.86 4.39 0.60
N PHE A 141 -10.55 3.26 0.77
CA PHE A 141 -9.99 1.92 0.67
C PHE A 141 -8.84 1.73 1.68
N ALA A 142 -9.12 2.16 2.92
CA ALA A 142 -8.11 2.42 3.93
C ALA A 142 -7.35 1.19 4.44
N TYR A 143 -7.86 -0.03 4.22
CA TYR A 143 -7.28 -1.29 4.69
C TYR A 143 -6.89 -1.20 6.17
N THR A 144 -5.61 -1.41 6.53
CA THR A 144 -5.07 -1.32 7.90
C THR A 144 -4.69 0.11 8.30
N CYS A 145 -5.18 1.11 7.58
CA CYS A 145 -5.03 2.54 7.87
C CYS A 145 -3.58 3.06 7.90
N ALA A 146 -2.64 2.47 7.16
CA ALA A 146 -1.24 2.90 7.20
C ALA A 146 -1.08 4.39 6.83
N PHE A 147 -1.79 4.90 5.81
CA PHE A 147 -1.82 6.32 5.49
C PHE A 147 -2.34 7.19 6.65
N SER A 148 -3.38 6.70 7.35
CA SER A 148 -3.94 7.40 8.51
C SER A 148 -2.95 7.50 9.67
N VAL A 149 -2.18 6.43 9.93
CA VAL A 149 -1.13 6.42 10.96
C VAL A 149 -0.08 7.49 10.65
N TYR A 150 0.38 7.57 9.41
CA TYR A 150 1.33 8.60 8.96
C TYR A 150 0.73 10.01 9.02
N ALA A 151 -0.52 10.19 8.59
CA ALA A 151 -1.19 11.47 8.63
C ALA A 151 -1.35 12.01 10.06
N ILE A 152 -1.77 11.17 11.02
CA ILE A 152 -1.88 11.58 12.43
C ILE A 152 -0.51 11.91 13.02
N ALA A 153 0.52 11.11 12.71
CA ALA A 153 1.89 11.39 13.11
C ALA A 153 2.43 12.71 12.49
N GLY A 154 1.94 13.09 11.30
CA GLY A 154 2.22 14.37 10.64
C GLY A 154 1.36 15.55 11.12
N GLY A 155 0.53 15.35 12.16
CA GLY A 155 -0.27 16.42 12.77
C GLY A 155 -1.63 16.66 12.11
N ALA A 156 -2.19 15.70 11.35
CA ALA A 156 -3.53 15.85 10.79
C ALA A 156 -4.55 16.18 11.88
N GLU A 157 -5.48 17.09 11.64
CA GLU A 157 -6.56 17.44 12.56
C GLU A 157 -7.47 16.22 12.80
N VAL A 158 -7.90 15.59 11.71
CA VAL A 158 -8.74 14.38 11.75
C VAL A 158 -8.57 13.58 10.46
N VAL A 159 -8.59 12.24 10.58
CA VAL A 159 -8.57 11.33 9.43
C VAL A 159 -9.81 10.45 9.43
N PHE A 160 -10.55 10.47 8.32
CA PHE A 160 -11.69 9.59 8.07
C PHE A 160 -11.21 8.41 7.21
N ASN A 161 -11.26 7.21 7.76
CA ASN A 161 -10.85 5.97 7.10
C ASN A 161 -12.09 5.23 6.63
N ASN A 162 -12.29 5.13 5.32
CA ASN A 162 -13.39 4.36 4.73
C ASN A 162 -12.85 3.07 4.10
N ASP A 163 -13.35 1.96 4.58
CA ASP A 163 -13.14 0.62 4.01
C ASP A 163 -14.36 -0.24 4.28
N MET A 164 -14.70 -1.15 3.38
CA MET A 164 -15.82 -2.06 3.60
C MET A 164 -15.49 -3.17 4.62
N SER A 165 -14.21 -3.48 4.81
CA SER A 165 -13.73 -4.49 5.75
C SER A 165 -13.61 -3.93 7.16
N ARG A 166 -14.59 -4.20 8.02
CA ARG A 166 -14.50 -3.87 9.44
C ARG A 166 -13.25 -4.48 10.11
N PRO A 167 -12.91 -5.78 9.87
CA PRO A 167 -11.69 -6.35 10.45
C PRO A 167 -10.39 -5.61 10.05
N ALA A 168 -10.30 -5.11 8.81
CA ALA A 168 -9.15 -4.32 8.38
C ALA A 168 -9.08 -2.97 9.12
N LEU A 169 -10.21 -2.28 9.29
CA LEU A 169 -10.29 -1.04 10.06
C LEU A 169 -10.01 -1.26 11.56
N ASP A 170 -10.43 -2.38 12.14
CA ASP A 170 -10.11 -2.72 13.53
C ASP A 170 -8.60 -2.97 13.70
N TRP A 171 -7.97 -3.63 12.74
CA TRP A 171 -6.51 -3.75 12.66
C TRP A 171 -5.85 -2.36 12.53
N GLY A 172 -6.39 -1.47 11.69
CA GLY A 172 -5.94 -0.08 11.58
C GLY A 172 -6.05 0.68 12.89
N ARG A 173 -7.13 0.47 13.67
CA ARG A 173 -7.27 1.05 15.00
C ARG A 173 -6.18 0.56 15.95
N ASP A 174 -5.79 -0.72 15.88
CA ASP A 174 -4.70 -1.27 16.67
C ASP A 174 -3.35 -0.63 16.29
N ASN A 175 -3.08 -0.39 15.00
CA ASN A 175 -1.89 0.34 14.56
C ASN A 175 -1.81 1.75 15.18
N HIS A 176 -2.93 2.47 15.27
CA HIS A 176 -2.98 3.76 15.96
C HIS A 176 -2.74 3.62 17.47
N ARG A 177 -3.27 2.58 18.12
CA ARG A 177 -3.06 2.32 19.56
C ARG A 177 -1.59 2.04 19.91
N ILE A 178 -0.89 1.27 19.06
CA ILE A 178 0.55 0.98 19.23
C ILE A 178 1.36 2.28 19.36
N LYS A 179 1.02 3.28 18.55
CA LYS A 179 1.69 4.60 18.57
C LYS A 179 1.02 5.60 19.53
N ARG A 180 0.04 5.16 20.33
CA ARG A 180 -0.70 6.00 21.29
C ARG A 180 -1.29 7.27 20.68
N HIS A 181 -1.73 7.17 19.43
CA HIS A 181 -2.41 8.27 18.76
C HIS A 181 -3.76 8.57 19.42
N ASP A 182 -4.14 9.86 19.44
CA ASP A 182 -5.48 10.26 19.87
C ASP A 182 -6.54 9.68 18.91
N LEU A 183 -7.27 8.67 19.38
CA LEU A 183 -8.32 8.00 18.61
C LEU A 183 -9.55 8.90 18.37
N GLY A 184 -9.68 10.01 19.09
CA GLY A 184 -10.69 11.04 18.82
C GLY A 184 -10.52 11.66 17.44
N ARG A 185 -9.27 11.70 16.92
CA ARG A 185 -8.92 12.22 15.59
C ARG A 185 -8.98 11.16 14.49
N VAL A 186 -9.28 9.89 14.80
CA VAL A 186 -9.29 8.76 13.86
C VAL A 186 -10.72 8.23 13.73
N LYS A 187 -11.37 8.47 12.60
CA LYS A 187 -12.75 8.06 12.34
C LYS A 187 -12.79 6.85 11.43
N MET A 188 -13.35 5.73 11.91
CA MET A 188 -13.50 4.49 11.15
C MET A 188 -14.90 4.42 10.55
N LEU A 189 -14.98 4.28 9.23
CA LEU A 189 -16.21 4.21 8.45
C LEU A 189 -16.29 2.87 7.71
N PRO A 190 -16.80 1.79 8.38
CA PRO A 190 -16.85 0.44 7.83
C PRO A 190 -18.00 0.29 6.82
N HIS A 191 -17.87 0.96 5.68
CA HIS A 191 -18.93 1.02 4.66
C HIS A 191 -18.35 0.87 3.26
N ASN A 192 -19.12 0.24 2.36
CA ASN A 192 -18.83 0.27 0.93
C ASN A 192 -18.88 1.73 0.43
N VAL A 193 -17.82 2.17 -0.27
CA VAL A 193 -17.67 3.54 -0.77
C VAL A 193 -18.86 3.97 -1.63
N PHE A 194 -19.38 3.09 -2.51
CA PHE A 194 -20.50 3.40 -3.41
C PHE A 194 -21.82 3.68 -2.68
N ARG A 195 -21.95 3.21 -1.45
CA ARG A 195 -23.11 3.46 -0.58
C ARG A 195 -22.89 4.58 0.43
N SER A 196 -21.71 5.20 0.42
CA SER A 196 -21.26 6.13 1.48
C SER A 196 -21.16 7.58 1.01
N TRP A 197 -21.33 7.88 -0.27
CA TRP A 197 -21.08 9.22 -0.83
C TRP A 197 -21.81 10.34 -0.09
N ARG A 198 -23.10 10.16 0.23
CA ARG A 198 -23.88 11.15 1.00
C ARG A 198 -23.25 11.44 2.37
N LYS A 199 -22.80 10.39 3.06
CA LYS A 199 -22.15 10.51 4.37
C LYS A 199 -20.78 11.18 4.23
N LEU A 200 -19.98 10.77 3.25
CA LEU A 200 -18.66 11.34 2.99
C LEU A 200 -18.76 12.84 2.62
N SER A 201 -19.73 13.23 1.77
CA SER A 201 -19.97 14.63 1.44
C SER A 201 -20.42 15.45 2.66
N LYS A 202 -21.28 14.89 3.53
CA LYS A 202 -21.70 15.58 4.77
C LYS A 202 -20.54 15.78 5.75
N LEU A 203 -19.57 14.85 5.78
CA LEU A 203 -18.38 14.95 6.62
C LEU A 203 -17.28 15.82 5.98
N GLY A 204 -17.34 16.06 4.66
CA GLY A 204 -16.39 16.91 3.93
C GLY A 204 -16.69 18.42 4.08
N PRO A 205 -16.10 19.26 3.20
CA PRO A 205 -15.02 18.88 2.28
C PRO A 205 -13.70 18.62 3.01
N TYR A 206 -12.74 18.00 2.29
CA TYR A 206 -11.47 17.55 2.85
C TYR A 206 -10.28 18.33 2.26
N ASP A 207 -9.25 18.57 3.08
CA ASP A 207 -8.01 19.20 2.64
C ASP A 207 -7.15 18.25 1.81
N MET A 208 -7.27 16.94 2.08
CA MET A 208 -6.60 15.89 1.32
C MET A 208 -7.52 14.68 1.19
N VAL A 209 -7.58 14.09 0.00
CA VAL A 209 -8.25 12.82 -0.26
C VAL A 209 -7.24 11.83 -0.83
N ILE A 210 -7.16 10.64 -0.24
CA ILE A 210 -6.34 9.51 -0.72
C ILE A 210 -7.32 8.48 -1.27
N CYS A 211 -7.17 8.10 -2.53
CA CYS A 211 -7.99 7.12 -3.22
C CYS A 211 -7.08 5.99 -3.74
N ASP A 212 -7.04 4.89 -2.99
CA ASP A 212 -6.20 3.72 -3.27
C ASP A 212 -7.05 2.44 -3.43
N PRO A 213 -7.87 2.36 -4.50
CA PRO A 213 -8.74 1.22 -4.70
C PRO A 213 -7.95 -0.02 -5.12
N PRO A 214 -8.45 -1.23 -4.81
CA PRO A 214 -7.91 -2.46 -5.37
C PRO A 214 -8.14 -2.50 -6.90
N THR A 215 -7.27 -3.18 -7.65
CA THR A 215 -7.50 -3.41 -9.08
C THR A 215 -8.73 -4.30 -9.29
N LEU A 216 -8.86 -5.32 -8.45
CA LEU A 216 -10.00 -6.25 -8.46
C LEU A 216 -10.33 -6.69 -7.03
N GLN A 217 -11.53 -6.38 -6.58
CA GLN A 217 -12.11 -6.95 -5.36
C GLN A 217 -13.49 -7.52 -5.72
N ARG A 218 -13.56 -8.84 -5.79
CA ARG A 218 -14.79 -9.54 -6.21
C ARG A 218 -16.01 -9.09 -5.44
N GLY A 219 -17.08 -8.78 -6.18
CA GLY A 219 -18.37 -8.33 -5.62
C GLY A 219 -18.38 -6.90 -5.09
N SER A 220 -17.28 -6.14 -5.20
CA SER A 220 -17.22 -4.78 -4.69
C SER A 220 -16.55 -3.75 -5.58
N PHE A 221 -15.47 -4.10 -6.29
CA PHE A 221 -14.71 -3.16 -7.12
C PHE A 221 -13.97 -3.84 -8.27
N VAL A 222 -14.11 -3.28 -9.47
CA VAL A 222 -13.37 -3.65 -10.68
C VAL A 222 -12.84 -2.35 -11.29
N ALA A 223 -11.51 -2.20 -11.40
CA ALA A 223 -10.90 -0.94 -11.81
C ALA A 223 -11.45 -0.45 -13.15
N GLU A 224 -11.53 -1.30 -14.17
CA GLU A 224 -11.96 -0.94 -15.51
C GLU A 224 -13.37 -0.32 -15.56
N THR A 225 -14.27 -0.72 -14.67
CA THR A 225 -15.69 -0.29 -14.68
C THR A 225 -16.02 0.70 -13.57
N ASP A 226 -15.35 0.63 -12.44
CA ASP A 226 -15.72 1.36 -11.22
C ASP A 226 -14.87 2.60 -10.96
N TYR A 227 -13.65 2.66 -11.54
CA TYR A 227 -12.72 3.75 -11.27
C TYR A 227 -13.31 5.11 -11.63
N GLY A 228 -13.88 5.24 -12.81
CA GLY A 228 -14.54 6.48 -13.26
C GLY A 228 -15.71 6.90 -12.37
N ARG A 229 -16.45 5.93 -11.79
CA ARG A 229 -17.55 6.22 -10.85
C ARG A 229 -17.04 6.82 -9.53
N VAL A 230 -15.86 6.40 -9.09
CA VAL A 230 -15.19 6.96 -7.90
C VAL A 230 -14.67 8.35 -8.23
N ILE A 231 -13.86 8.53 -9.28
CA ILE A 231 -13.26 9.82 -9.67
C ILE A 231 -14.33 10.90 -9.81
N LYS A 232 -15.44 10.62 -10.47
CA LYS A 232 -16.58 11.55 -10.60
C LYS A 232 -17.07 12.12 -9.25
N ARG A 233 -16.90 11.39 -8.16
CA ARG A 233 -17.32 11.83 -6.81
C ARG A 233 -16.21 12.57 -6.05
N LEU A 234 -14.95 12.27 -6.37
CA LEU A 234 -13.81 12.84 -5.65
C LEU A 234 -13.72 14.35 -5.80
N THR A 235 -14.03 14.89 -6.99
CA THR A 235 -13.99 16.35 -7.26
C THR A 235 -14.80 17.17 -6.26
N SER A 236 -15.97 16.66 -5.85
CA SER A 236 -16.84 17.34 -4.88
C SER A 236 -16.41 17.16 -3.42
N LEU A 237 -15.48 16.26 -3.14
CA LEU A 237 -15.00 15.98 -1.79
C LEU A 237 -13.76 16.78 -1.42
N VAL A 238 -12.93 17.17 -2.39
CA VAL A 238 -11.69 17.92 -2.18
C VAL A 238 -12.01 19.41 -2.10
N LYS A 239 -11.54 20.10 -1.05
CA LYS A 239 -11.63 21.58 -0.94
C LYS A 239 -10.95 22.27 -2.12
N PRO A 240 -11.34 23.50 -2.48
CA PRO A 240 -10.50 24.37 -3.30
C PRO A 240 -9.10 24.49 -2.69
N GLY A 241 -8.06 24.32 -3.50
CA GLY A 241 -6.66 24.26 -3.05
C GLY A 241 -6.26 22.97 -2.33
N GLY A 242 -7.18 22.02 -2.15
CA GLY A 242 -6.90 20.71 -1.53
C GLY A 242 -6.22 19.73 -2.47
N ASP A 243 -5.65 18.70 -1.88
CA ASP A 243 -4.86 17.66 -2.55
C ASP A 243 -5.69 16.38 -2.78
N LEU A 244 -5.51 15.74 -3.93
CA LEU A 244 -6.03 14.41 -4.22
C LEU A 244 -4.90 13.48 -4.67
N LEU A 245 -4.76 12.34 -4.00
CA LEU A 245 -3.92 11.24 -4.47
C LEU A 245 -4.81 10.17 -5.11
N VAL A 246 -4.47 9.80 -6.34
CA VAL A 246 -5.16 8.77 -7.12
C VAL A 246 -4.18 7.64 -7.39
N CYS A 247 -4.42 6.48 -6.77
CA CYS A 247 -3.51 5.33 -6.83
C CYS A 247 -4.06 4.24 -7.77
N LEU A 248 -3.19 3.62 -8.55
CA LEU A 248 -3.51 2.48 -9.41
C LEU A 248 -2.37 1.47 -9.37
N ASN A 249 -2.63 0.29 -8.82
CA ASN A 249 -1.68 -0.81 -8.82
C ASN A 249 -2.19 -1.92 -9.75
N SER A 250 -1.94 -1.77 -11.05
CA SER A 250 -2.36 -2.74 -12.07
C SER A 250 -1.23 -2.98 -13.07
N PRO A 251 -0.90 -4.24 -13.39
CA PRO A 251 0.07 -4.54 -14.43
C PRO A 251 -0.50 -4.32 -15.86
N PHE A 252 -1.82 -4.13 -15.99
CA PHE A 252 -2.51 -4.01 -17.27
C PHE A 252 -2.97 -2.60 -17.59
N LEU A 253 -3.08 -1.72 -16.59
CA LEU A 253 -3.60 -0.36 -16.72
C LEU A 253 -2.48 0.64 -16.37
N GLY A 254 -2.08 1.45 -17.35
CA GLY A 254 -1.06 2.49 -17.22
C GLY A 254 -1.61 3.82 -16.70
N ARG A 255 -0.74 4.84 -16.67
CA ARG A 255 -1.09 6.23 -16.27
C ARG A 255 -2.20 6.81 -17.13
N GLN A 256 -2.20 6.49 -18.43
CA GLN A 256 -3.21 6.94 -19.36
C GLN A 256 -4.64 6.61 -18.90
N PHE A 257 -4.83 5.44 -18.27
CA PHE A 257 -6.13 5.07 -17.72
C PHE A 257 -6.63 6.07 -16.65
N ILE A 258 -5.74 6.53 -15.76
CA ILE A 258 -6.10 7.56 -14.77
C ILE A 258 -6.36 8.89 -15.47
N GLU A 259 -5.48 9.30 -16.39
CA GLU A 259 -5.57 10.57 -17.11
C GLU A 259 -6.87 10.70 -17.90
N ASP A 260 -7.30 9.63 -18.60
CA ASP A 260 -8.56 9.59 -19.34
C ASP A 260 -9.76 9.81 -18.41
N HIS A 261 -9.76 9.15 -17.25
CA HIS A 261 -10.82 9.34 -16.25
C HIS A 261 -10.79 10.72 -15.61
N MET A 262 -9.61 11.27 -15.34
CA MET A 262 -9.46 12.61 -14.78
C MET A 262 -9.88 13.68 -15.80
N THR A 263 -9.52 13.54 -17.06
CA THR A 263 -9.96 14.43 -18.16
C THR A 263 -11.48 14.43 -18.28
N ARG A 264 -12.10 13.26 -18.14
CA ARG A 264 -13.55 13.12 -18.29
C ARG A 264 -14.38 13.58 -17.10
N TRP A 265 -13.85 13.46 -15.87
CA TRP A 265 -14.62 13.63 -14.64
C TRP A 265 -13.95 14.54 -13.60
N GLY A 266 -12.72 14.97 -13.83
CA GLY A 266 -11.91 15.71 -12.87
C GLY A 266 -11.78 17.21 -13.12
N ASP A 267 -12.78 17.84 -13.73
CA ASP A 267 -12.81 19.20 -14.32
C ASP A 267 -12.16 20.31 -13.48
N ARG A 268 -12.01 20.15 -12.17
CA ARG A 268 -11.35 21.12 -11.27
C ARG A 268 -10.03 20.61 -10.70
N LEU A 269 -9.62 19.41 -11.09
CA LEU A 269 -8.45 18.72 -10.54
C LEU A 269 -7.31 18.75 -11.56
N THR A 270 -6.25 19.51 -11.26
CA THR A 270 -5.08 19.64 -12.12
C THR A 270 -3.97 18.72 -11.63
N LEU A 271 -3.42 17.91 -12.52
CA LEU A 271 -2.26 17.06 -12.23
C LEU A 271 -1.05 17.93 -11.85
N GLN A 272 -0.51 17.68 -10.66
CA GLN A 272 0.72 18.32 -10.19
C GLN A 272 1.95 17.48 -10.54
N GLY A 273 1.76 16.17 -10.69
CA GLY A 273 2.79 15.22 -11.10
C GLY A 273 2.50 13.80 -10.62
N TRP A 274 3.34 12.88 -11.08
CA TRP A 274 3.35 11.49 -10.63
C TRP A 274 4.35 11.34 -9.49
N LEU A 275 3.88 10.86 -8.35
CA LEU A 275 4.72 10.67 -7.17
C LEU A 275 5.63 9.45 -7.36
N ARG A 276 6.85 9.54 -6.83
CA ARG A 276 7.78 8.41 -6.84
C ARG A 276 7.35 7.38 -5.80
N THR A 277 7.20 6.15 -6.25
CA THR A 277 6.96 4.97 -5.40
C THR A 277 8.27 4.35 -4.96
N SER A 278 8.23 3.28 -4.14
CA SER A 278 9.46 2.61 -3.69
C SER A 278 10.25 2.03 -4.87
N THR A 279 11.55 2.32 -4.90
CA THR A 279 12.49 1.78 -5.90
C THR A 279 12.79 0.30 -5.71
N ASP A 280 12.36 -0.29 -4.60
CA ASP A 280 12.50 -1.73 -4.35
C ASP A 280 11.57 -2.58 -5.22
N PHE A 281 10.55 -1.94 -5.82
CA PHE A 281 9.54 -2.56 -6.71
C PHE A 281 9.86 -2.24 -8.19
N ASN A 282 11.02 -2.71 -8.65
CA ASN A 282 11.46 -2.46 -10.01
C ASN A 282 10.60 -3.23 -11.03
N GLU A 283 10.01 -2.51 -11.95
CA GLU A 283 9.24 -3.05 -13.08
C GLU A 283 10.02 -2.87 -14.39
N ALA A 284 10.13 -3.94 -15.17
CA ALA A 284 10.69 -3.86 -16.52
C ALA A 284 9.84 -2.95 -17.44
N ASN A 285 8.51 -2.99 -17.24
CA ASN A 285 7.58 -2.02 -17.80
C ASN A 285 7.09 -1.09 -16.69
N THR A 286 7.55 0.15 -16.67
CA THR A 286 7.22 1.13 -15.62
C THR A 286 5.71 1.42 -15.52
N GLU A 287 4.93 1.17 -16.58
CA GLU A 287 3.48 1.31 -16.55
C GLU A 287 2.78 0.12 -15.88
N ALA A 288 3.48 -1.00 -15.61
CA ALA A 288 2.93 -2.15 -14.90
C ALA A 288 2.94 -1.98 -13.36
N GLY A 289 3.84 -1.14 -12.83
CA GLY A 289 3.98 -0.90 -11.40
C GLY A 289 2.87 -0.05 -10.78
N LEU A 290 3.06 0.30 -9.52
CA LEU A 290 2.19 1.23 -8.80
C LEU A 290 2.33 2.65 -9.38
N LYS A 291 1.21 3.28 -9.70
CA LYS A 291 1.07 4.66 -10.17
C LYS A 291 0.33 5.48 -9.13
N VAL A 292 0.87 6.65 -8.76
CA VAL A 292 0.22 7.59 -7.84
C VAL A 292 0.25 8.98 -8.42
N GLY A 293 -0.89 9.41 -8.94
CA GLY A 293 -1.08 10.77 -9.45
C GLY A 293 -1.45 11.72 -8.31
N HIS A 294 -0.71 12.82 -8.19
CA HIS A 294 -1.06 13.93 -7.31
C HIS A 294 -1.80 15.01 -8.11
N TYR A 295 -3.02 15.28 -7.70
CA TYR A 295 -3.89 16.31 -8.27
C TYR A 295 -4.21 17.37 -7.22
N ARG A 296 -4.45 18.59 -7.68
CA ARG A 296 -4.87 19.72 -6.83
C ARG A 296 -6.16 20.30 -7.35
N ASN A 297 -7.10 20.58 -6.44
CA ASN A 297 -8.34 21.26 -6.80
C ASN A 297 -8.05 22.74 -7.02
N GLY A 298 -8.17 23.22 -8.26
CA GLY A 298 -7.96 24.62 -8.63
C GLY A 298 -8.93 25.55 -7.90
N PHE A 299 -8.48 26.76 -7.59
CA PHE A 299 -9.39 27.85 -7.27
C PHE A 299 -10.06 28.27 -8.59
N THR A 300 -11.36 28.12 -8.70
CA THR A 300 -12.09 28.99 -9.61
C THR A 300 -12.28 30.31 -8.86
N ASP A 301 -11.44 31.30 -9.16
CA ASP A 301 -11.81 32.68 -8.89
C ASP A 301 -13.11 32.92 -9.67
N ILE A 302 -14.23 32.85 -8.97
CA ILE A 302 -15.48 33.40 -9.47
C ILE A 302 -15.36 34.87 -9.18
N THR A 303 -14.80 35.60 -10.15
CA THR A 303 -14.98 37.04 -10.26
C THR A 303 -16.44 37.37 -10.64
#